data_07f83c74187d6786b9fdaefb4bd928a1
#
_entry.id   07f83c74187d6786b9fdaefb4bd928a1
#
_cell.length_a   1.000
_cell.length_b   1.000
_cell.length_c   1.000
_cell.angle_alpha   90.00
_cell.angle_beta   90.00
_cell.angle_gamma   90.00
#
_symmetry.space_group_name_H-M   'P 1'
#
loop_
_entity.id
_entity.type
_entity.pdbx_description
1 polymer ?
#
loop_
_entity_poly.entity_id
_entity_poly.type
_entity_poly.pdbx_seq_one_letter_code
_entity_poly.pdbx_strand_id
1 'polypeptide(L)'
;AEVIDLLKKSNPNAIFYIQSIPPMTKSYINSNSKFKTTHFEEFNEELEALAIAKECYFLDTYSLFVTESGYLPRSLSTDGLHLNQDAYDIMFKYIKTHTVKN
;
A
#
# COMPACT_ATOMS: atom_id res chain seq x y z
N ALA A 1 0.33 -10.38 -13.75
CA ALA A 1 -0.94 -10.96 -13.37
C ALA A 1 -1.98 -10.78 -14.46
N GLU A 2 -2.79 -11.80 -14.64
CA GLU A 2 -3.81 -11.83 -15.71
C GLU A 2 -4.81 -10.68 -15.61
N VAL A 3 -5.19 -10.30 -14.39
CA VAL A 3 -6.14 -9.19 -14.16
C VAL A 3 -5.58 -7.88 -14.68
N ILE A 4 -4.32 -7.60 -14.40
CA ILE A 4 -3.67 -6.37 -14.88
C ILE A 4 -3.56 -6.37 -16.39
N ASP A 5 -3.17 -7.48 -16.99
CA ASP A 5 -3.05 -7.60 -18.45
C ASP A 5 -4.40 -7.41 -19.14
N LEU A 6 -5.47 -7.95 -18.57
CA LEU A 6 -6.82 -7.81 -19.08
C LEU A 6 -7.30 -6.36 -18.99
N LEU A 7 -7.05 -5.70 -17.84
CA LEU A 7 -7.43 -4.30 -17.64
C LEU A 7 -6.70 -3.37 -18.62
N LYS A 8 -5.40 -3.60 -18.85
CA LYS A 8 -4.62 -2.82 -19.80
C LYS A 8 -5.10 -3.00 -21.24
N LYS A 9 -5.47 -4.23 -21.60
CA LYS A 9 -6.01 -4.53 -22.93
C LYS A 9 -7.34 -3.83 -23.17
N SER A 10 -8.21 -3.80 -22.14
CA SER A 10 -9.53 -3.16 -22.21
C SER A 10 -9.45 -1.63 -22.14
N ASN A 11 -8.37 -1.07 -21.58
CA ASN A 11 -8.21 0.36 -21.35
C ASN A 11 -6.79 0.80 -21.73
N PRO A 12 -6.42 0.76 -23.03
CA PRO A 12 -5.02 0.95 -23.44
C PRO A 12 -4.46 2.35 -23.15
N ASN A 13 -5.32 3.36 -22.97
CA ASN A 13 -4.89 4.73 -22.67
C ASN A 13 -4.94 5.07 -21.19
N ALA A 14 -5.39 4.14 -20.33
CA ALA A 14 -5.47 4.38 -18.90
C ALA A 14 -4.08 4.22 -18.24
N ILE A 15 -3.84 5.01 -17.19
CA ILE A 15 -2.65 4.90 -16.36
C ILE A 15 -3.01 4.06 -15.13
N PHE A 16 -2.27 3.00 -14.88
CA PHE A 16 -2.53 2.08 -13.77
C PHE A 16 -1.52 2.28 -12.65
N TYR A 17 -2.02 2.21 -11.41
CA TYR A 17 -1.23 2.32 -10.20
C TYR A 17 -1.43 1.07 -9.36
N ILE A 18 -0.33 0.56 -8.79
CA ILE A 18 -0.38 -0.50 -7.79
C ILE A 18 0.04 0.13 -6.47
N GLN A 19 -0.79 -0.04 -5.44
CA GLN A 19 -0.55 0.52 -4.12
C GLN A 19 -0.03 -0.56 -3.18
N SER A 20 0.99 -0.22 -2.37
CA SER A 20 1.47 -1.11 -1.33
C SER A 20 0.43 -1.26 -0.22
N ILE A 21 0.53 -2.36 0.53
CA ILE A 21 -0.36 -2.61 1.68
C ILE A 21 0.16 -1.81 2.88
N PRO A 22 -0.70 -1.01 3.57
CA PRO A 22 -0.30 -0.30 4.77
C PRO A 22 0.07 -1.25 5.90
N PRO A 23 0.94 -0.83 6.86
CA PRO A 23 1.26 -1.66 8.01
C PRO A 23 0.08 -1.74 8.99
N MET A 24 0.14 -2.70 9.91
CA MET A 24 -0.80 -2.83 11.03
C MET A 24 -0.17 -2.29 12.31
N THR A 25 -1.00 -1.99 13.33
CA THR A 25 -0.48 -1.56 14.62
C THR A 25 0.21 -2.71 15.35
N LYS A 26 1.10 -2.37 16.29
CA LYS A 26 1.80 -3.37 17.11
C LYS A 26 0.83 -4.23 17.90
N SER A 27 -0.21 -3.63 18.49
CA SER A 27 -1.19 -4.38 19.27
C SER A 27 -1.96 -5.37 18.42
N TYR A 28 -2.32 -5.01 17.18
CA TYR A 28 -3.02 -5.92 16.28
C TYR A 28 -2.15 -7.11 15.88
N ILE A 29 -0.88 -6.86 15.53
CA ILE A 29 0.05 -7.94 15.14
C ILE A 29 0.33 -8.86 16.32
N ASN A 30 0.51 -8.31 17.52
CA ASN A 30 0.74 -9.12 18.72
C ASN A 30 -0.46 -9.99 19.11
N SER A 31 -1.68 -9.54 18.79
CA SER A 31 -2.91 -10.29 19.04
C SER A 31 -3.21 -11.36 18.00
N ASN A 32 -2.52 -11.32 16.85
CA ASN A 32 -2.75 -12.21 15.72
C ASN A 32 -1.43 -12.84 15.28
N SER A 33 -1.16 -14.04 15.77
CA SER A 33 0.09 -14.74 15.50
C SER A 33 0.34 -15.08 14.02
N LYS A 34 -0.68 -14.92 13.17
CA LYS A 34 -0.57 -15.15 11.74
C LYS A 34 0.17 -14.03 11.00
N PHE A 35 0.28 -12.84 11.62
CA PHE A 35 0.88 -11.67 10.98
C PHE A 35 2.24 -11.36 11.58
N LYS A 36 3.18 -11.01 10.70
CA LYS A 36 4.52 -10.54 11.07
C LYS A 36 4.85 -9.32 10.22
N THR A 37 5.62 -8.38 10.76
CA THR A 37 6.03 -7.17 10.02
C THR A 37 6.77 -7.50 8.73
N THR A 38 7.59 -8.55 8.74
CA THR A 38 8.33 -8.98 7.54
C THR A 38 7.43 -9.43 6.40
N HIS A 39 6.23 -9.97 6.70
CA HIS A 39 5.29 -10.38 5.66
C HIS A 39 4.81 -9.19 4.84
N PHE A 40 4.60 -8.03 5.46
CA PHE A 40 4.20 -6.81 4.74
C PHE A 40 5.31 -6.31 3.83
N GLU A 41 6.55 -6.33 4.31
CA GLU A 41 7.70 -5.92 3.51
C GLU A 41 7.87 -6.82 2.30
N GLU A 42 7.83 -8.14 2.49
CA GLU A 42 7.97 -9.12 1.42
C GLU A 42 6.86 -8.99 0.38
N PHE A 43 5.61 -8.86 0.84
CA PHE A 43 4.46 -8.73 -0.05
C PHE A 43 4.53 -7.42 -0.86
N ASN A 44 4.92 -6.32 -0.22
CA ASN A 44 5.05 -5.04 -0.89
C ASN A 44 6.20 -5.01 -1.89
N GLU A 45 7.30 -5.72 -1.61
CA GLU A 45 8.37 -5.91 -2.59
C GLU A 45 7.88 -6.65 -3.83
N GLU A 46 7.04 -7.67 -3.66
CA GLU A 46 6.43 -8.40 -4.76
C GLU A 46 5.48 -7.51 -5.57
N LEU A 47 4.71 -6.64 -4.90
CA LEU A 47 3.82 -5.70 -5.57
C LEU A 47 4.60 -4.67 -6.38
N GLU A 48 5.72 -4.18 -5.86
CA GLU A 48 6.58 -3.25 -6.59
C GLU A 48 7.19 -3.93 -7.82
N ALA A 49 7.68 -5.16 -7.68
CA ALA A 49 8.21 -5.93 -8.80
C ALA A 49 7.14 -6.17 -9.86
N LEU A 50 5.91 -6.44 -9.45
CA LEU A 50 4.77 -6.61 -10.37
C LEU A 50 4.47 -5.30 -11.11
N ALA A 51 4.50 -4.17 -10.42
CA ALA A 51 4.29 -2.87 -11.04
C ALA A 51 5.33 -2.61 -12.13
N ILE A 52 6.60 -2.89 -11.85
CA ILE A 52 7.68 -2.73 -12.83
C ILE A 52 7.46 -3.68 -14.02
N ALA A 53 7.16 -4.95 -13.76
CA ALA A 53 6.96 -5.96 -14.81
C ALA A 53 5.77 -5.66 -15.71
N LYS A 54 4.73 -5.02 -15.19
CA LYS A 54 3.50 -4.69 -15.94
C LYS A 54 3.43 -3.25 -16.37
N GLU A 55 4.51 -2.48 -16.21
CA GLU A 55 4.59 -1.08 -16.59
C GLU A 55 3.50 -0.21 -15.92
N CYS A 56 3.23 -0.50 -14.65
CA CYS A 56 2.34 0.29 -13.79
C CYS A 56 3.17 1.17 -12.87
N TYR A 57 2.60 2.27 -12.41
CA TYR A 57 3.22 3.08 -11.36
C TYR A 57 2.97 2.45 -10.00
N PHE A 58 3.91 2.63 -9.08
CA PHE A 58 3.80 2.08 -7.73
C PHE A 58 3.61 3.21 -6.72
N LEU A 59 2.60 3.08 -5.87
CA LEU A 59 2.33 4.02 -4.78
C LEU A 59 2.71 3.36 -3.45
N ASP A 60 3.81 3.82 -2.85
CA ASP A 60 4.37 3.22 -1.64
C ASP A 60 3.74 3.82 -0.37
N THR A 61 2.48 3.48 -0.14
CA THR A 61 1.76 3.94 1.06
C THR A 61 2.26 3.25 2.34
N TYR A 62 2.86 2.07 2.23
CA TYR A 62 3.48 1.39 3.37
C TYR A 62 4.57 2.25 4.00
N SER A 63 5.51 2.74 3.18
CA SER A 63 6.60 3.59 3.67
C SER A 63 6.10 4.90 4.27
N LEU A 64 4.95 5.37 3.82
CA LEU A 64 4.33 6.60 4.33
C LEU A 64 3.90 6.46 5.79
N PHE A 65 3.47 5.27 6.21
CA PHE A 65 2.88 5.04 7.53
C PHE A 65 3.76 4.23 8.48
N VAL A 66 4.68 3.42 7.94
CA VAL A 66 5.44 2.50 8.79
C VAL A 66 6.41 3.25 9.71
N THR A 67 6.48 2.82 10.99
CA THR A 67 7.47 3.29 11.94
C THR A 67 8.78 2.53 11.77
N GLU A 68 9.85 2.97 12.45
CA GLU A 68 11.13 2.27 12.45
C GLU A 68 11.00 0.82 12.92
N SER A 69 10.03 0.55 13.80
CA SER A 69 9.77 -0.79 14.32
C SER A 69 8.92 -1.66 13.38
N GLY A 70 8.45 -1.13 12.25
CA GLY A 70 7.66 -1.86 11.27
C GLY A 70 6.16 -1.89 11.52
N TYR A 71 5.63 -0.96 12.31
CA TYR A 71 4.22 -0.92 12.71
C TYR A 71 3.53 0.35 12.25
N LEU A 72 2.20 0.28 12.13
CA LEU A 72 1.36 1.45 11.94
C LEU A 72 1.23 2.20 13.27
N PRO A 73 1.41 3.53 13.30
CA PRO A 73 1.13 4.30 14.52
C PRO A 73 -0.33 4.13 14.95
N ARG A 74 -0.54 3.91 16.24
CA ARG A 74 -1.87 3.69 16.81
C ARG A 74 -2.81 4.88 16.53
N SER A 75 -2.28 6.08 16.50
CA SER A 75 -3.04 7.31 16.22
C SER A 75 -3.64 7.36 14.82
N LEU A 76 -3.20 6.48 13.91
CA LEU A 76 -3.67 6.44 12.52
C LEU A 76 -4.61 5.26 12.23
N SER A 77 -5.04 4.54 13.27
CA SER A 77 -5.94 3.39 13.11
C SER A 77 -7.16 3.46 14.02
N THR A 78 -8.29 2.91 13.55
CA THR A 78 -9.53 2.79 14.35
C THR A 78 -9.52 1.52 15.21
N ASP A 79 -8.99 0.41 14.68
CA ASP A 79 -9.06 -0.91 15.30
C ASP A 79 -7.74 -1.69 15.25
N GLY A 80 -6.66 -1.06 14.79
CA GLY A 80 -5.36 -1.68 14.60
C GLY A 80 -5.13 -2.24 13.21
N LEU A 81 -6.18 -2.43 12.42
CA LEU A 81 -6.12 -2.93 11.05
C LEU A 81 -6.50 -1.87 10.02
N HIS A 82 -7.60 -1.15 10.28
CA HIS A 82 -8.11 -0.15 9.34
C HIS A 82 -7.54 1.23 9.63
N LEU A 83 -7.29 1.99 8.57
CA LEU A 83 -6.82 3.37 8.68
C LEU A 83 -7.98 4.27 9.13
N ASN A 84 -7.66 5.28 9.94
CA ASN A 84 -8.64 6.29 10.34
C ASN A 84 -8.64 7.48 9.37
N GLN A 85 -9.46 8.49 9.65
CA GLN A 85 -9.58 9.66 8.77
C GLN A 85 -8.26 10.41 8.62
N ASP A 86 -7.49 10.57 9.68
CA ASP A 86 -6.19 11.26 9.63
C ASP A 86 -5.23 10.53 8.68
N ALA A 87 -5.22 9.19 8.73
CA ALA A 87 -4.39 8.40 7.84
C ALA A 87 -4.83 8.55 6.37
N TYR A 88 -6.13 8.55 6.10
CA TYR A 88 -6.64 8.78 4.75
C TYR A 88 -6.28 10.17 4.23
N ASP A 89 -6.31 11.19 5.08
CA ASP A 89 -5.91 12.54 4.69
C ASP A 89 -4.43 12.59 4.28
N ILE A 90 -3.56 11.91 5.03
CA ILE A 90 -2.14 11.78 4.69
C ILE A 90 -1.98 11.04 3.35
N MET A 91 -2.72 9.96 3.16
CA MET A 91 -2.66 9.15 1.95
C MET A 91 -3.12 9.94 0.72
N PHE A 92 -4.21 10.72 0.84
CA PHE A 92 -4.69 11.54 -0.26
C PHE A 92 -3.69 12.61 -0.67
N LYS A 93 -3.01 13.24 0.28
CA LYS A 93 -1.94 14.20 -0.01
C LYS A 93 -0.79 13.53 -0.76
N TYR A 94 -0.40 12.34 -0.34
CA TYR A 94 0.63 11.56 -1.01
C TYR A 94 0.24 11.23 -2.44
N ILE A 95 -0.97 10.73 -2.66
CA ILE A 95 -1.48 10.37 -3.98
C ILE A 95 -1.49 11.58 -4.91
N LYS A 96 -1.95 12.74 -4.43
CA LYS A 96 -1.99 13.96 -5.23
C LYS A 96 -0.63 14.40 -5.76
N THR A 97 0.43 14.14 -5.00
CA THR A 97 1.79 14.55 -5.37
C THR A 97 2.57 13.49 -6.11
N HIS A 98 2.08 12.25 -6.14
CA HIS A 98 2.78 11.09 -6.71
C HIS A 98 2.05 10.44 -7.88
N THR A 99 0.96 11.03 -8.35
CA THR A 99 0.26 10.55 -9.53
C THR A 99 0.68 11.34 -10.76
N VAL A 100 0.65 10.65 -11.91
CA VAL A 100 0.96 11.26 -13.20
C VAL A 100 -0.23 12.11 -13.64
N LYS A 101 0.05 13.35 -14.04
CA LYS A 101 -0.99 14.23 -14.59
C LYS A 101 -1.13 13.97 -16.09
N ASN A 102 -2.35 13.71 -16.50
CA ASN A 102 -2.68 13.55 -17.92
C ASN A 102 -2.85 14.90 -18.62
#